data_8b239d5f6cfd08d4abe406d3a22bda79
#
_entry.id   8b239d5f6cfd08d4abe406d3a22bda79
#
_cell.length_a   1.000
_cell.length_b   1.000
_cell.length_c   1.000
_cell.angle_alpha   90.00
_cell.angle_beta   90.00
_cell.angle_gamma   90.00
#
_symmetry.space_group_name_H-M   'P 1'
#
loop_
_entity.id
_entity.type
_entity.pdbx_description
1 polymer ?
#
loop_
_entity_poly.entity_id
_entity_poly.type
_entity_poly.pdbx_seq_one_letter_code
_entity_poly.pdbx_strand_id
1 'polypeptide(L)'
;MHKLVIGALGAMAVMFSSTAFAQGTATEAKAMLEKAVVAVNADKAKALDTINKEEGGFLDRDLYVFCFNLSDGKQVAAGSNNSRKYIGQDVRTLKDGTGKAYGPDLYAAAKEGQITEVSYMFPKPGTDTTPVAKISLVTKVGDLGCGVGYYK
;
A
#
# COMPACT_ATOMS: atom_id res chain seq x y z
N MET A 1 -34.47 65.41 -6.45
CA MET A 1 -33.10 64.87 -6.53
C MET A 1 -33.07 63.59 -5.72
N HIS A 2 -33.18 62.45 -6.39
CA HIS A 2 -33.13 61.12 -5.75
C HIS A 2 -31.83 60.48 -6.19
N LYS A 3 -30.92 60.25 -5.23
CA LYS A 3 -29.69 59.49 -5.47
C LYS A 3 -29.96 58.02 -5.19
N LEU A 4 -29.96 57.19 -6.22
CA LEU A 4 -29.92 55.73 -6.11
C LEU A 4 -28.50 55.33 -5.69
N VAL A 5 -28.39 54.64 -4.57
CA VAL A 5 -27.15 53.92 -4.18
C VAL A 5 -27.32 52.47 -4.59
N ILE A 6 -26.59 52.05 -5.61
CA ILE A 6 -26.50 50.63 -6.06
C ILE A 6 -25.44 49.97 -5.20
N GLY A 7 -25.89 49.13 -4.25
CA GLY A 7 -24.99 48.28 -3.49
C GLY A 7 -24.58 47.05 -4.32
N ALA A 8 -23.30 46.96 -4.65
CA ALA A 8 -22.73 45.75 -5.28
C ALA A 8 -22.52 44.65 -4.21
N LEU A 9 -23.32 43.59 -4.24
CA LEU A 9 -23.05 42.38 -3.49
C LEU A 9 -21.94 41.61 -4.23
N GLY A 10 -20.75 41.66 -3.68
CA GLY A 10 -19.65 40.76 -4.09
C GLY A 10 -19.88 39.35 -3.59
N ALA A 11 -20.22 38.44 -4.48
CA ALA A 11 -20.25 37.00 -4.17
C ALA A 11 -18.80 36.48 -4.08
N MET A 12 -18.35 36.24 -2.86
CA MET A 12 -17.06 35.61 -2.59
C MET A 12 -17.22 34.08 -2.82
N ALA A 13 -16.79 33.62 -3.99
CA ALA A 13 -16.72 32.19 -4.28
C ALA A 13 -15.57 31.58 -3.47
N VAL A 14 -15.89 30.86 -2.40
CA VAL A 14 -14.93 30.05 -1.65
C VAL A 14 -14.61 28.83 -2.51
N MET A 15 -13.48 28.84 -3.19
CA MET A 15 -12.97 27.65 -3.86
C MET A 15 -12.43 26.68 -2.80
N PHE A 16 -13.17 25.62 -2.54
CA PHE A 16 -12.66 24.47 -1.79
C PHE A 16 -11.66 23.76 -2.71
N SER A 17 -10.37 24.04 -2.51
CA SER A 17 -9.30 23.22 -3.09
C SER A 17 -9.32 21.89 -2.36
N SER A 18 -9.95 20.88 -2.96
CA SER A 18 -9.78 19.49 -2.53
C SER A 18 -8.31 19.12 -2.76
N THR A 19 -7.54 19.02 -1.69
CA THR A 19 -6.20 18.42 -1.72
C THR A 19 -6.35 16.94 -1.98
N ALA A 20 -6.37 16.55 -3.26
CA ALA A 20 -6.20 15.16 -3.65
C ALA A 20 -4.77 14.79 -3.27
N PHE A 21 -4.58 13.88 -2.32
CA PHE A 21 -3.28 13.31 -2.02
C PHE A 21 -2.78 12.59 -3.27
N ALA A 22 -1.58 12.94 -3.76
CA ALA A 22 -0.98 12.29 -4.91
C ALA A 22 -0.81 10.79 -4.62
N GLN A 23 -1.15 9.95 -5.60
CA GLN A 23 -0.91 8.50 -5.52
C GLN A 23 0.59 8.23 -5.51
N GLY A 24 0.99 7.18 -4.79
CA GLY A 24 2.34 6.66 -4.87
C GLY A 24 2.64 6.06 -6.23
N THR A 25 3.84 6.25 -6.71
CA THR A 25 4.32 5.78 -8.02
C THR A 25 5.02 4.43 -7.94
N ALA A 26 5.18 3.75 -9.07
CA ALA A 26 5.98 2.53 -9.17
C ALA A 26 7.44 2.73 -8.69
N THR A 27 8.04 3.87 -8.99
CA THR A 27 9.41 4.21 -8.54
C THR A 27 9.48 4.36 -7.03
N GLU A 28 8.51 5.04 -6.41
CA GLU A 28 8.43 5.19 -4.95
C GLU A 28 8.14 3.85 -4.26
N ALA A 29 7.26 3.01 -4.83
CA ALA A 29 7.00 1.66 -4.33
C ALA A 29 8.26 0.79 -4.34
N LYS A 30 9.06 0.85 -5.42
CA LYS A 30 10.34 0.15 -5.51
C LYS A 30 11.33 0.65 -4.44
N ALA A 31 11.46 1.95 -4.28
CA ALA A 31 12.36 2.54 -3.26
C ALA A 31 11.94 2.12 -1.84
N MET A 32 10.64 2.09 -1.53
CA MET A 32 10.14 1.61 -0.24
C MET A 32 10.42 0.12 -0.04
N LEU A 33 10.26 -0.71 -1.06
CA LEU A 33 10.59 -2.14 -1.01
C LEU A 33 12.09 -2.35 -0.74
N GLU A 34 12.96 -1.67 -1.46
CA GLU A 34 14.41 -1.74 -1.26
C GLU A 34 14.81 -1.32 0.16
N LYS A 35 14.19 -0.27 0.70
CA LYS A 35 14.34 0.13 2.11
C LYS A 35 13.90 -0.97 3.08
N ALA A 36 12.77 -1.64 2.81
CA ALA A 36 12.30 -2.75 3.63
C ALA A 36 13.26 -3.94 3.58
N VAL A 37 13.83 -4.26 2.41
CA VAL A 37 14.85 -5.30 2.24
C VAL A 37 16.06 -5.02 3.14
N VAL A 38 16.57 -3.79 3.14
CA VAL A 38 17.69 -3.39 4.01
C VAL A 38 17.34 -3.54 5.49
N ALA A 39 16.15 -3.08 5.90
CA ALA A 39 15.70 -3.16 7.29
C ALA A 39 15.53 -4.60 7.77
N VAL A 40 14.90 -5.46 6.97
CA VAL A 40 14.69 -6.90 7.30
C VAL A 40 16.02 -7.63 7.39
N ASN A 41 16.97 -7.37 6.48
CA ASN A 41 18.29 -7.99 6.53
C ASN A 41 19.11 -7.54 7.74
N ALA A 42 18.92 -6.31 8.22
CA ALA A 42 19.61 -5.79 9.39
C ALA A 42 19.03 -6.36 10.70
N ASP A 43 17.71 -6.36 10.85
CA ASP A 43 17.00 -6.89 12.02
C ASP A 43 15.54 -7.22 11.61
N LYS A 44 15.30 -8.48 11.31
CA LYS A 44 13.98 -8.95 10.85
C LYS A 44 12.86 -8.65 11.85
N ALA A 45 13.07 -8.94 13.13
CA ALA A 45 12.02 -8.78 14.14
C ALA A 45 11.66 -7.30 14.32
N LYS A 46 12.65 -6.43 14.40
CA LYS A 46 12.44 -4.99 14.49
C LYS A 46 11.79 -4.42 13.24
N ALA A 47 12.20 -4.86 12.06
CA ALA A 47 11.63 -4.39 10.79
C ALA A 47 10.15 -4.75 10.68
N LEU A 48 9.76 -5.99 11.00
CA LEU A 48 8.35 -6.42 10.99
C LEU A 48 7.50 -5.66 12.01
N ASP A 49 8.02 -5.41 13.20
CA ASP A 49 7.35 -4.60 14.23
C ASP A 49 7.14 -3.15 13.76
N THR A 50 8.16 -2.54 13.18
CA THR A 50 8.11 -1.19 12.64
C THR A 50 7.09 -1.05 11.51
N ILE A 51 7.05 -2.03 10.59
CA ILE A 51 6.05 -2.09 9.52
C ILE A 51 4.64 -2.17 10.10
N ASN A 52 4.41 -3.04 11.07
CA ASN A 52 3.09 -3.25 11.68
C ASN A 52 2.61 -2.04 12.49
N LYS A 53 3.52 -1.20 12.96
CA LYS A 53 3.23 0.07 13.65
C LYS A 53 3.06 1.26 12.71
N GLU A 54 3.17 1.05 11.39
CA GLU A 54 3.12 2.12 10.38
C GLU A 54 4.22 3.17 10.55
N GLU A 55 5.35 2.77 11.12
CA GLU A 55 6.51 3.62 11.40
C GLU A 55 7.61 3.45 10.35
N GLY A 56 8.70 4.21 10.50
CA GLY A 56 9.92 4.05 9.70
C GLY A 56 9.77 4.40 8.22
N GLY A 57 8.65 5.02 7.81
CA GLY A 57 8.36 5.34 6.41
C GLY A 57 7.97 4.10 5.59
N PHE A 58 7.41 3.06 6.22
CA PHE A 58 6.85 1.88 5.56
C PHE A 58 5.34 1.98 5.28
N LEU A 59 4.76 3.13 5.57
CA LEU A 59 3.48 3.62 5.08
C LEU A 59 3.68 5.06 4.63
N ASP A 60 3.40 5.35 3.38
CA ASP A 60 3.42 6.68 2.80
C ASP A 60 2.27 6.83 1.80
N ARG A 61 1.28 7.66 2.14
CA ARG A 61 0.06 7.85 1.33
C ARG A 61 -0.66 6.50 1.11
N ASP A 62 -0.67 5.98 -0.10
CA ASP A 62 -1.25 4.68 -0.45
C ASP A 62 -0.21 3.55 -0.64
N LEU A 63 1.08 3.84 -0.43
CA LEU A 63 2.17 2.86 -0.44
C LEU A 63 2.39 2.28 0.95
N TYR A 64 2.50 0.98 1.05
CA TYR A 64 2.87 0.29 2.28
C TYR A 64 3.55 -1.05 2.03
N VAL A 65 4.38 -1.47 3.00
CA VAL A 65 5.06 -2.76 2.98
C VAL A 65 4.14 -3.84 3.54
N PHE A 66 4.19 -5.03 2.95
CA PHE A 66 3.68 -6.26 3.53
C PHE A 66 4.71 -7.37 3.38
N CYS A 67 4.73 -8.34 4.33
CA CYS A 67 5.61 -9.49 4.29
C CYS A 67 4.89 -10.76 4.73
N PHE A 68 5.31 -11.89 4.19
CA PHE A 68 4.82 -13.24 4.52
C PHE A 68 5.97 -14.24 4.62
N ASN A 69 5.80 -15.26 5.45
CA ASN A 69 6.77 -16.34 5.57
C ASN A 69 6.75 -17.24 4.32
N LEU A 70 7.91 -17.63 3.85
CA LEU A 70 8.03 -18.62 2.76
C LEU A 70 7.87 -20.05 3.24
N SER A 71 8.03 -20.32 4.55
CA SER A 71 7.88 -21.67 5.12
C SER A 71 6.42 -22.13 5.19
N ASP A 72 5.51 -21.26 5.63
CA ASP A 72 4.08 -21.58 5.86
C ASP A 72 3.10 -20.70 5.10
N GLY A 73 3.59 -19.69 4.38
CA GLY A 73 2.80 -18.73 3.61
C GLY A 73 2.10 -17.66 4.45
N LYS A 74 2.23 -17.66 5.77
CA LYS A 74 1.50 -16.75 6.64
C LYS A 74 2.00 -15.33 6.52
N GLN A 75 1.07 -14.39 6.35
CA GLN A 75 1.39 -12.97 6.41
C GLN A 75 1.81 -12.58 7.84
N VAL A 76 2.94 -11.90 7.97
CA VAL A 76 3.55 -11.53 9.27
C VAL A 76 3.68 -10.03 9.46
N ALA A 77 3.60 -9.25 8.39
CA ALA A 77 3.60 -7.80 8.47
C ALA A 77 2.72 -7.16 7.41
N ALA A 78 2.09 -6.04 7.78
CA ALA A 78 1.27 -5.23 6.89
C ALA A 78 1.18 -3.78 7.40
N GLY A 79 1.69 -2.85 6.61
CA GLY A 79 1.73 -1.42 6.92
C GLY A 79 0.41 -0.68 6.67
N SER A 80 -0.72 -1.36 6.42
CA SER A 80 -2.02 -0.71 6.27
C SER A 80 -3.12 -1.47 7.01
N ASN A 81 -4.15 -0.73 7.47
CA ASN A 81 -5.30 -1.29 8.17
C ASN A 81 -6.03 -2.35 7.34
N ASN A 82 -6.21 -2.13 6.02
CA ASN A 82 -6.89 -3.07 5.13
C ASN A 82 -6.10 -4.36 4.90
N SER A 83 -4.78 -4.32 5.04
CA SER A 83 -3.90 -5.48 4.89
C SER A 83 -3.66 -6.22 6.21
N ARG A 84 -3.68 -5.52 7.36
CA ARG A 84 -3.43 -6.14 8.68
C ARG A 84 -4.40 -7.26 9.05
N LYS A 85 -5.63 -7.22 8.57
CA LYS A 85 -6.62 -8.29 8.79
C LYS A 85 -6.19 -9.65 8.24
N TYR A 86 -5.21 -9.69 7.35
CA TYR A 86 -4.66 -10.92 6.77
C TYR A 86 -3.45 -11.46 7.52
N ILE A 87 -2.93 -10.77 8.54
CA ILE A 87 -1.83 -11.27 9.36
C ILE A 87 -2.26 -12.60 9.99
N GLY A 88 -1.40 -13.61 9.86
CA GLY A 88 -1.65 -15.00 10.30
C GLY A 88 -2.38 -15.86 9.25
N GLN A 89 -2.92 -15.29 8.18
CA GLN A 89 -3.51 -16.06 7.09
C GLN A 89 -2.44 -16.46 6.07
N ASP A 90 -2.64 -17.62 5.46
CA ASP A 90 -1.78 -18.09 4.38
C ASP A 90 -2.06 -17.25 3.12
N VAL A 91 -1.06 -16.51 2.67
CA VAL A 91 -1.16 -15.64 1.49
C VAL A 91 -1.61 -16.40 0.24
N ARG A 92 -1.26 -17.68 0.13
CA ARG A 92 -1.62 -18.54 -1.01
C ARG A 92 -3.12 -18.78 -1.17
N THR A 93 -3.89 -18.50 -0.13
CA THR A 93 -5.37 -18.67 -0.15
C THR A 93 -6.12 -17.40 -0.56
N LEU A 94 -5.42 -16.27 -0.71
CA LEU A 94 -6.06 -14.98 -0.92
C LEU A 94 -6.61 -14.85 -2.34
N LYS A 95 -7.84 -14.32 -2.40
CA LYS A 95 -8.54 -13.94 -3.63
C LYS A 95 -9.00 -12.49 -3.51
N ASP A 96 -9.06 -11.79 -4.64
CA ASP A 96 -9.60 -10.45 -4.69
C ASP A 96 -11.13 -10.44 -4.90
N GLY A 97 -11.73 -9.24 -4.88
CA GLY A 97 -13.18 -9.08 -5.02
C GLY A 97 -13.73 -9.53 -6.39
N THR A 98 -12.88 -9.78 -7.39
CA THR A 98 -13.27 -10.35 -8.70
C THR A 98 -13.20 -11.87 -8.72
N GLY A 99 -12.70 -12.49 -7.65
CA GLY A 99 -12.45 -13.93 -7.55
C GLY A 99 -11.08 -14.37 -8.07
N LYS A 100 -10.22 -13.43 -8.47
CA LYS A 100 -8.84 -13.76 -8.88
C LYS A 100 -8.04 -14.23 -7.67
N ALA A 101 -7.45 -15.43 -7.77
CA ALA A 101 -6.51 -15.98 -6.79
C ALA A 101 -5.14 -15.31 -6.94
N TYR A 102 -4.98 -14.10 -6.41
CA TYR A 102 -3.72 -13.36 -6.50
C TYR A 102 -2.66 -13.80 -5.47
N GLY A 103 -3.08 -14.45 -4.41
CA GLY A 103 -2.18 -14.89 -3.33
C GLY A 103 -1.11 -15.88 -3.79
N PRO A 104 -1.44 -16.93 -4.57
CA PRO A 104 -0.44 -17.81 -5.17
C PRO A 104 0.58 -17.07 -6.04
N ASP A 105 0.14 -16.03 -6.77
CA ASP A 105 1.03 -15.21 -7.60
C ASP A 105 1.99 -14.38 -6.74
N LEU A 106 1.50 -13.79 -5.63
CA LEU A 106 2.35 -13.08 -4.66
C LEU A 106 3.42 -14.01 -4.07
N TYR A 107 3.01 -15.23 -3.68
CA TYR A 107 3.94 -16.20 -3.11
C TYR A 107 5.02 -16.62 -4.13
N ALA A 108 4.63 -16.92 -5.36
CA ALA A 108 5.53 -17.30 -6.43
C ALA A 108 6.45 -16.16 -6.88
N ALA A 109 6.04 -14.91 -6.68
CA ALA A 109 6.81 -13.71 -7.02
C ALA A 109 7.99 -13.45 -6.08
N ALA A 110 8.02 -14.08 -4.88
CA ALA A 110 9.10 -13.92 -3.91
C ALA A 110 10.35 -14.70 -4.32
N LYS A 111 11.13 -14.13 -5.24
CA LYS A 111 12.37 -14.71 -5.78
C LYS A 111 13.58 -13.91 -5.34
N GLU A 112 14.68 -14.61 -5.08
CA GLU A 112 15.97 -14.03 -4.70
C GLU A 112 16.52 -13.11 -5.81
N GLY A 113 16.94 -11.90 -5.43
CA GLY A 113 17.59 -10.97 -6.36
C GLY A 113 16.73 -10.45 -7.50
N GLN A 114 15.42 -10.70 -7.46
CA GLN A 114 14.47 -10.30 -8.49
C GLN A 114 13.26 -9.62 -7.87
N ILE A 115 12.81 -8.52 -8.49
CA ILE A 115 11.52 -7.87 -8.18
C ILE A 115 10.53 -8.30 -9.27
N THR A 116 9.42 -8.89 -8.87
CA THR A 116 8.35 -9.37 -9.78
C THR A 116 7.07 -8.61 -9.52
N GLU A 117 6.37 -8.21 -10.57
CA GLU A 117 5.07 -7.53 -10.49
C GLU A 117 3.91 -8.51 -10.42
N VAL A 118 2.94 -8.22 -9.53
CA VAL A 118 1.68 -8.96 -9.41
C VAL A 118 0.52 -7.97 -9.43
N SER A 119 -0.42 -8.16 -10.36
CA SER A 119 -1.60 -7.31 -10.53
C SER A 119 -2.86 -7.94 -9.95
N TYR A 120 -3.62 -7.19 -9.16
CA TYR A 120 -4.89 -7.62 -8.55
C TYR A 120 -5.72 -6.41 -8.11
N MET A 121 -6.92 -6.66 -7.60
CA MET A 121 -7.79 -5.61 -7.05
C MET A 121 -7.67 -5.59 -5.53
N PHE A 122 -7.43 -4.41 -4.95
CA PHE A 122 -7.30 -4.27 -3.49
C PHE A 122 -7.69 -2.84 -3.04
N PRO A 123 -8.34 -2.68 -1.87
CA PRO A 123 -8.67 -1.35 -1.37
C PRO A 123 -7.41 -0.57 -0.95
N LYS A 124 -7.45 0.75 -1.18
CA LYS A 124 -6.41 1.65 -0.65
C LYS A 124 -6.45 1.70 0.88
N PRO A 125 -5.33 2.08 1.52
CA PRO A 125 -5.35 2.40 2.95
C PRO A 125 -6.43 3.43 3.29
N GLY A 126 -7.08 3.27 4.46
CA GLY A 126 -8.15 4.16 4.92
C GLY A 126 -9.45 3.43 5.20
N THR A 127 -10.57 4.16 5.19
CA THR A 127 -11.91 3.66 5.51
C THR A 127 -12.70 3.18 4.28
N ASP A 128 -12.32 3.61 3.06
CA ASP A 128 -12.93 3.14 1.83
C ASP A 128 -12.43 1.73 1.50
N THR A 129 -13.35 0.78 1.45
CA THR A 129 -13.05 -0.64 1.16
C THR A 129 -13.27 -1.02 -0.30
N THR A 130 -13.56 -0.04 -1.17
CA THR A 130 -13.75 -0.28 -2.61
C THR A 130 -12.44 -0.75 -3.25
N PRO A 131 -12.39 -1.95 -3.85
CA PRO A 131 -11.19 -2.45 -4.52
C PRO A 131 -10.87 -1.61 -5.76
N VAL A 132 -9.59 -1.29 -5.92
CA VAL A 132 -9.05 -0.60 -7.11
C VAL A 132 -7.86 -1.38 -7.65
N ALA A 133 -7.51 -1.15 -8.91
CA ALA A 133 -6.39 -1.84 -9.55
C ALA A 133 -5.07 -1.53 -8.85
N LYS A 134 -4.37 -2.58 -8.42
CA LYS A 134 -3.10 -2.53 -7.70
C LYS A 134 -2.05 -3.38 -8.40
N ILE A 135 -0.82 -2.90 -8.42
CA ILE A 135 0.35 -3.69 -8.78
C ILE A 135 1.27 -3.76 -7.58
N SER A 136 1.60 -4.96 -7.12
CA SER A 136 2.61 -5.17 -6.07
C SER A 136 3.93 -5.60 -6.67
N LEU A 137 4.99 -4.92 -6.26
CA LEU A 137 6.38 -5.30 -6.48
C LEU A 137 6.77 -6.24 -5.35
N VAL A 138 7.20 -7.45 -5.65
CA VAL A 138 7.49 -8.50 -4.66
C VAL A 138 8.89 -9.06 -4.87
N THR A 139 9.60 -9.31 -3.77
CA THR A 139 10.90 -9.97 -3.77
C THR A 139 11.07 -10.88 -2.56
N LYS A 140 12.06 -11.76 -2.59
CA LYS A 140 12.47 -12.57 -1.44
C LYS A 140 13.48 -11.80 -0.58
N VAL A 141 13.30 -11.86 0.74
CA VAL A 141 14.21 -11.28 1.74
C VAL A 141 14.44 -12.32 2.84
N GLY A 142 15.56 -13.03 2.80
CA GLY A 142 15.82 -14.14 3.72
C GLY A 142 14.76 -15.23 3.58
N ASP A 143 14.02 -15.50 4.66
CA ASP A 143 12.92 -16.48 4.71
C ASP A 143 11.54 -15.85 4.46
N LEU A 144 11.51 -14.59 4.04
CA LEU A 144 10.28 -13.83 3.76
C LEU A 144 10.10 -13.54 2.28
N GLY A 145 8.84 -13.44 1.84
CA GLY A 145 8.45 -12.66 0.69
C GLY A 145 7.94 -11.31 1.17
N CYS A 146 8.47 -10.21 0.65
CA CYS A 146 8.00 -8.86 0.97
C CYS A 146 7.59 -8.12 -0.30
N GLY A 147 6.61 -7.23 -0.17
CA GLY A 147 6.13 -6.44 -1.29
C GLY A 147 5.66 -5.05 -0.90
N VAL A 148 5.62 -4.18 -1.90
CA VAL A 148 4.98 -2.86 -1.85
C VAL A 148 4.13 -2.71 -3.10
N GLY A 149 2.86 -2.34 -2.92
CA GLY A 149 1.96 -2.13 -4.04
C GLY A 149 1.67 -0.66 -4.28
N TYR A 150 1.51 -0.30 -5.56
CA TYR A 150 1.00 1.00 -5.97
C TYR A 150 -0.31 0.81 -6.76
N TYR A 151 -1.12 1.85 -6.81
CA TYR A 151 -2.44 1.82 -7.47
C TYR A 151 -2.41 2.52 -8.81
N LYS A 152 -3.24 2.04 -9.75
CA LYS A 152 -3.39 2.66 -11.08
C LYS A 152 -4.47 3.72 -11.10
#